data_19b6d2f195a9275b68965146b75c2f12
#
_entry.id   19b6d2f195a9275b68965146b75c2f12
#
_cell.length_a   1.000
_cell.length_b   1.000
_cell.length_c   1.000
_cell.angle_alpha   90.00
_cell.angle_beta   90.00
_cell.angle_gamma   90.00
#
_symmetry.space_group_name_H-M   'P 1'
#
loop_
_entity.id
_entity.type
_entity.pdbx_description
1 polymer ?
#
loop_
_entity_poly.entity_id
_entity_poly.type
_entity_poly.pdbx_seq_one_letter_code
_entity_poly.pdbx_strand_id
1 'polypeptide(L)'
;MPTIFQQLEDFAKAVKARLDLSKKVDEGHSFSWPNYVYSGHYFRRAHLDIVDARESKKLYMMHLCIFPNTDNPAPIFGFDIIAGANKVTGAFHDFSPIGNHPLNAWFAEQVAPYEWSKKRDLPEWARNIFSSNMVAAGNISDEEELAKVLDLAMRNLSHYLAYLDEPIDKKDYTMQQNYYCHNQKKNPHTPRVMASLGLDPQEVEKFVEECLFPEIPVLETNAFTQYLSSYGETK
;
A
#
# COMPACT_ATOMS: atom_id res chain seq x y z
N MET A 1 15.17 -11.74 -21.47
CA MET A 1 14.20 -10.93 -20.69
C MET A 1 14.94 -10.11 -19.65
N PRO A 2 14.42 -8.95 -19.18
CA PRO A 2 15.04 -8.20 -18.10
C PRO A 2 14.98 -9.01 -16.81
N THR A 3 16.02 -8.90 -15.98
CA THR A 3 16.08 -9.58 -14.67
C THR A 3 14.96 -9.10 -13.74
N ILE A 4 14.66 -9.88 -12.69
CA ILE A 4 13.68 -9.49 -11.65
C ILE A 4 13.96 -8.06 -11.15
N PHE A 5 15.20 -7.75 -10.80
CA PHE A 5 15.55 -6.43 -10.30
C PHE A 5 15.40 -5.31 -11.34
N GLN A 6 15.71 -5.59 -12.61
CA GLN A 6 15.53 -4.61 -13.67
C GLN A 6 14.03 -4.28 -13.87
N GLN A 7 13.17 -5.30 -13.85
CA GLN A 7 11.71 -5.11 -13.94
C GLN A 7 11.20 -4.25 -12.77
N LEU A 8 11.68 -4.50 -11.54
CA LEU A 8 11.27 -3.76 -10.35
C LEU A 8 11.75 -2.30 -10.38
N GLU A 9 12.97 -2.04 -10.83
CA GLU A 9 13.48 -0.67 -10.99
C GLU A 9 12.70 0.12 -12.04
N ASP A 10 12.42 -0.50 -13.19
CA ASP A 10 11.68 0.14 -14.27
C ASP A 10 10.24 0.42 -13.85
N PHE A 11 9.63 -0.50 -13.13
CA PHE A 11 8.30 -0.31 -12.54
C PHE A 11 8.30 0.83 -11.51
N ALA A 12 9.25 0.87 -10.57
CA ALA A 12 9.35 1.92 -9.57
C ALA A 12 9.55 3.31 -10.20
N LYS A 13 10.38 3.40 -11.25
CA LYS A 13 10.55 4.65 -12.04
C LYS A 13 9.25 5.08 -12.71
N ALA A 14 8.52 4.14 -13.31
CA ALA A 14 7.25 4.41 -13.98
C ALA A 14 6.16 4.87 -12.99
N VAL A 15 6.05 4.22 -11.83
CA VAL A 15 5.14 4.62 -10.75
C VAL A 15 5.49 6.03 -10.26
N LYS A 16 6.77 6.27 -9.97
CA LYS A 16 7.23 7.60 -9.53
C LYS A 16 6.90 8.68 -10.56
N ALA A 17 7.19 8.44 -11.83
CA ALA A 17 6.88 9.39 -12.91
C ALA A 17 5.37 9.69 -12.99
N ARG A 18 4.51 8.72 -12.70
CA ARG A 18 3.06 8.91 -12.65
C ARG A 18 2.64 9.79 -11.48
N LEU A 19 3.24 9.60 -10.30
CA LEU A 19 2.95 10.38 -9.11
C LEU A 19 3.58 11.78 -9.14
N ASP A 20 4.69 11.98 -9.84
CA ASP A 20 5.35 13.29 -10.03
C ASP A 20 4.46 14.31 -10.79
N LEU A 21 3.35 13.87 -11.38
CA LEU A 21 2.30 14.74 -11.92
C LEU A 21 1.45 15.41 -10.82
N SER A 22 1.55 14.93 -9.59
CA SER A 22 0.87 15.43 -8.40
C SER A 22 1.81 16.31 -7.56
N LYS A 23 1.24 17.00 -6.57
CA LYS A 23 2.03 17.85 -5.68
C LYS A 23 2.87 17.01 -4.72
N LYS A 24 4.19 17.15 -4.78
CA LYS A 24 5.10 16.57 -3.78
C LYS A 24 4.95 17.30 -2.45
N VAL A 25 4.90 16.54 -1.36
CA VAL A 25 4.77 17.02 0.02
C VAL A 25 6.02 16.64 0.80
N ASP A 26 6.56 17.57 1.58
CA ASP A 26 7.62 17.30 2.55
C ASP A 26 6.98 17.12 3.94
N GLU A 27 7.00 15.89 4.44
CA GLU A 27 6.54 15.54 5.80
C GLU A 27 7.68 15.58 6.83
N GLY A 28 8.87 16.04 6.44
CA GLY A 28 10.03 16.14 7.34
C GLY A 28 10.65 14.79 7.73
N HIS A 29 10.34 13.71 7.01
CA HIS A 29 10.96 12.41 7.24
C HIS A 29 12.28 12.29 6.47
N SER A 30 13.30 11.73 7.12
CA SER A 30 14.61 11.48 6.51
C SER A 30 15.04 10.05 6.79
N PHE A 31 15.00 9.22 5.75
CA PHE A 31 15.46 7.83 5.79
C PHE A 31 16.64 7.63 4.81
N SER A 32 17.40 6.56 4.98
CA SER A 32 18.54 6.23 4.11
C SER A 32 18.12 5.74 2.70
N TRP A 33 16.85 5.68 2.42
CA TRP A 33 16.27 5.29 1.11
C TRP A 33 15.25 6.30 0.60
N PRO A 34 14.97 6.29 -0.72
CA PRO A 34 13.96 7.15 -1.32
C PRO A 34 12.56 6.93 -0.71
N ASN A 35 12.00 8.01 -0.18
CA ASN A 35 10.71 8.07 0.44
C ASN A 35 9.99 9.33 -0.08
N TYR A 36 8.84 9.16 -0.71
CA TYR A 36 8.14 10.24 -1.39
C TYR A 36 6.69 10.30 -0.93
N VAL A 37 6.24 11.50 -0.62
CA VAL A 37 4.83 11.78 -0.32
C VAL A 37 4.28 12.76 -1.34
N TYR A 38 3.06 12.49 -1.79
CA TYR A 38 2.33 13.34 -2.73
C TYR A 38 0.92 13.61 -2.24
N SER A 39 0.35 14.74 -2.66
CA SER A 39 -1.08 15.02 -2.57
C SER A 39 -1.64 15.40 -3.94
N GLY A 40 -2.90 15.07 -4.17
CA GLY A 40 -3.62 15.36 -5.40
C GLY A 40 -4.95 16.03 -5.12
N HIS A 41 -5.71 16.30 -6.20
CA HIS A 41 -7.03 16.90 -6.07
C HIS A 41 -8.03 15.96 -5.37
N TYR A 42 -7.98 14.68 -5.70
CA TYR A 42 -8.91 13.66 -5.21
C TYR A 42 -8.32 12.67 -4.18
N PHE A 43 -7.03 12.81 -3.85
CA PHE A 43 -6.40 12.02 -2.80
C PHE A 43 -5.61 12.92 -1.84
N ARG A 44 -5.76 12.65 -0.57
CA ARG A 44 -5.07 13.41 0.46
C ARG A 44 -3.59 13.05 0.58
N ARG A 45 -3.25 11.79 0.27
CA ARG A 45 -1.88 11.30 0.45
C ARG A 45 -1.60 10.09 -0.46
N ALA A 46 -0.48 10.13 -1.17
CA ALA A 46 0.14 8.95 -1.76
C ALA A 46 1.56 8.84 -1.22
N HIS A 47 1.91 7.69 -0.65
CA HIS A 47 3.22 7.41 -0.11
C HIS A 47 3.90 6.33 -0.95
N LEU A 48 5.07 6.67 -1.51
CA LEU A 48 5.92 5.77 -2.28
C LEU A 48 7.25 5.60 -1.58
N ASP A 49 7.55 4.39 -1.17
CA ASP A 49 8.77 4.00 -0.49
C ASP A 49 9.55 2.98 -1.34
N ILE A 50 10.83 3.23 -1.60
CA ILE A 50 11.68 2.39 -2.44
C ILE A 50 12.96 2.06 -1.69
N VAL A 51 13.08 0.83 -1.23
CA VAL A 51 14.26 0.32 -0.52
C VAL A 51 15.11 -0.51 -1.46
N ASP A 52 16.27 0.04 -1.84
CA ASP A 52 17.29 -0.70 -2.57
C ASP A 52 18.46 -1.08 -1.64
N ALA A 53 18.37 -2.26 -1.07
CA ALA A 53 19.39 -2.87 -0.23
C ALA A 53 20.01 -4.12 -0.90
N ARG A 54 20.05 -4.15 -2.25
CA ARG A 54 20.53 -5.31 -3.01
C ARG A 54 21.99 -5.67 -2.73
N GLU A 55 22.84 -4.65 -2.55
CA GLU A 55 24.27 -4.88 -2.27
C GLU A 55 24.49 -5.47 -0.88
N SER A 56 23.83 -4.90 0.13
CA SER A 56 24.05 -5.25 1.55
C SER A 56 23.20 -6.41 2.05
N LYS A 57 21.97 -6.54 1.60
CA LYS A 57 20.97 -7.48 2.13
C LYS A 57 20.37 -8.40 1.06
N LYS A 58 20.71 -8.24 -0.21
CA LYS A 58 20.06 -8.92 -1.34
C LYS A 58 18.54 -8.67 -1.37
N LEU A 59 18.14 -7.47 -0.98
CA LEU A 59 16.75 -7.07 -0.77
C LEU A 59 16.42 -5.86 -1.64
N TYR A 60 15.29 -5.93 -2.33
CA TYR A 60 14.63 -4.79 -2.96
C TYR A 60 13.17 -4.76 -2.53
N MET A 61 12.67 -3.60 -2.13
CA MET A 61 11.28 -3.44 -1.74
C MET A 61 10.72 -2.16 -2.33
N MET A 62 9.44 -2.19 -2.61
CA MET A 62 8.67 -1.01 -2.96
C MET A 62 7.30 -1.10 -2.29
N HIS A 63 6.90 -0.01 -1.66
CA HIS A 63 5.57 0.17 -1.08
C HIS A 63 4.90 1.40 -1.69
N LEU A 64 3.65 1.26 -2.09
CA LEU A 64 2.79 2.37 -2.53
C LEU A 64 1.43 2.26 -1.85
N CYS A 65 1.05 3.31 -1.14
CA CYS A 65 -0.29 3.44 -0.57
C CYS A 65 -0.88 4.79 -0.94
N ILE A 66 -2.12 4.81 -1.50
CA ILE A 66 -2.81 6.05 -1.85
C ILE A 66 -4.13 6.10 -1.09
N PHE A 67 -4.27 7.13 -0.26
CA PHE A 67 -5.47 7.42 0.51
C PHE A 67 -6.31 8.46 -0.23
N PRO A 68 -7.58 8.16 -0.58
CA PRO A 68 -8.48 9.16 -1.14
C PRO A 68 -8.72 10.30 -0.12
N ASN A 69 -9.35 11.38 -0.55
CA ASN A 69 -9.83 12.42 0.38
C ASN A 69 -10.81 11.80 1.39
N THR A 70 -10.92 12.38 2.58
CA THR A 70 -11.73 11.81 3.67
C THR A 70 -13.23 11.81 3.39
N ASP A 71 -13.69 12.62 2.46
CA ASP A 71 -15.08 12.68 1.98
C ASP A 71 -15.36 11.80 0.78
N ASN A 72 -14.40 10.97 0.35
CA ASN A 72 -14.51 10.11 -0.82
C ASN A 72 -14.56 8.63 -0.41
N PRO A 73 -15.61 7.86 -0.80
CA PRO A 73 -15.77 6.43 -0.51
C PRO A 73 -14.83 5.51 -1.31
N ALA A 74 -14.00 6.06 -2.19
CA ALA A 74 -13.08 5.28 -3.01
C ALA A 74 -12.14 4.42 -2.15
N PRO A 75 -11.76 3.22 -2.63
CA PRO A 75 -10.87 2.34 -1.87
C PRO A 75 -9.49 2.95 -1.69
N ILE A 76 -8.77 2.51 -0.66
CA ILE A 76 -7.34 2.78 -0.52
C ILE A 76 -6.60 1.89 -1.53
N PHE A 77 -5.77 2.50 -2.38
CA PHE A 77 -4.87 1.77 -3.27
C PHE A 77 -3.64 1.29 -2.48
N GLY A 78 -3.37 -0.01 -2.53
CA GLY A 78 -2.17 -0.61 -1.94
C GLY A 78 -1.38 -1.42 -2.96
N PHE A 79 -0.06 -1.26 -2.97
CA PHE A 79 0.87 -2.12 -3.67
C PHE A 79 2.14 -2.30 -2.85
N ASP A 80 2.54 -3.56 -2.66
CA ASP A 80 3.73 -3.93 -1.92
C ASP A 80 4.47 -5.05 -2.65
N ILE A 81 5.77 -4.89 -2.86
CA ILE A 81 6.58 -5.94 -3.46
C ILE A 81 7.92 -6.07 -2.75
N ILE A 82 8.30 -7.30 -2.44
CA ILE A 82 9.51 -7.63 -1.70
C ILE A 82 10.26 -8.70 -2.48
N ALA A 83 11.47 -8.38 -2.92
CA ALA A 83 12.31 -9.29 -3.70
C ALA A 83 13.64 -9.58 -3.00
N GLY A 84 13.99 -10.86 -2.96
CA GLY A 84 15.35 -11.34 -2.66
C GLY A 84 16.18 -11.49 -3.94
N ALA A 85 17.37 -12.11 -3.80
CA ALA A 85 18.33 -12.23 -4.91
C ALA A 85 17.77 -12.94 -6.17
N ASN A 86 16.91 -13.93 -5.99
CA ASN A 86 16.50 -14.83 -7.07
C ASN A 86 14.98 -14.92 -7.27
N LYS A 87 14.20 -14.22 -6.46
CA LYS A 87 12.73 -14.28 -6.53
C LYS A 87 12.09 -13.12 -5.78
N VAL A 88 10.87 -12.79 -6.18
CA VAL A 88 9.95 -11.98 -5.38
C VAL A 88 9.39 -12.87 -4.27
N THR A 89 9.65 -12.51 -3.02
CA THR A 89 9.17 -13.26 -1.86
C THR A 89 7.72 -12.96 -1.53
N GLY A 90 7.23 -11.78 -1.87
CA GLY A 90 5.85 -11.37 -1.76
C GLY A 90 5.51 -10.22 -2.70
N ALA A 91 4.35 -10.31 -3.34
CA ALA A 91 3.74 -9.24 -4.11
C ALA A 91 2.27 -9.14 -3.68
N PHE A 92 1.88 -7.95 -3.24
CA PHE A 92 0.57 -7.66 -2.66
C PHE A 92 -0.02 -6.44 -3.37
N HIS A 93 -1.26 -6.58 -3.82
CA HIS A 93 -1.96 -5.47 -4.46
C HIS A 93 -3.44 -5.54 -4.16
N ASP A 94 -4.00 -4.40 -3.74
CA ASP A 94 -5.40 -4.31 -3.38
C ASP A 94 -6.00 -2.91 -3.62
N PHE A 95 -7.30 -2.89 -3.84
CA PHE A 95 -8.17 -1.76 -3.64
C PHE A 95 -8.96 -2.03 -2.36
N SER A 96 -8.42 -1.56 -1.22
CA SER A 96 -8.96 -1.85 0.11
C SER A 96 -10.23 -1.02 0.35
N PRO A 97 -11.40 -1.65 0.47
CA PRO A 97 -12.66 -0.93 0.49
C PRO A 97 -12.86 -0.16 1.80
N ILE A 98 -13.21 1.12 1.71
CA ILE A 98 -13.61 1.96 2.84
C ILE A 98 -15.06 2.44 2.70
N GLY A 99 -15.62 2.33 1.51
CA GLY A 99 -16.99 2.69 1.17
C GLY A 99 -17.46 2.01 -0.10
N ASN A 100 -18.67 2.36 -0.54
CA ASN A 100 -19.22 1.85 -1.78
C ASN A 100 -18.79 2.76 -2.95
N HIS A 101 -17.89 2.26 -3.79
CA HIS A 101 -17.35 2.99 -4.94
C HIS A 101 -17.20 2.06 -6.15
N PRO A 102 -17.43 2.53 -7.41
CA PRO A 102 -17.28 1.72 -8.62
C PRO A 102 -15.90 1.06 -8.78
N LEU A 103 -14.83 1.69 -8.28
CA LEU A 103 -13.48 1.14 -8.31
C LEU A 103 -13.37 -0.21 -7.59
N ASN A 104 -14.22 -0.51 -6.61
CA ASN A 104 -14.21 -1.81 -5.93
C ASN A 104 -14.59 -2.95 -6.90
N ALA A 105 -15.69 -2.77 -7.65
CA ALA A 105 -16.15 -3.74 -8.63
C ALA A 105 -15.17 -3.85 -9.81
N TRP A 106 -14.68 -2.71 -10.29
CA TRP A 106 -13.69 -2.68 -11.36
C TRP A 106 -12.42 -3.47 -10.99
N PHE A 107 -11.88 -3.27 -9.79
CA PHE A 107 -10.70 -4.02 -9.32
C PHE A 107 -10.95 -5.53 -9.30
N ALA A 108 -12.10 -5.97 -8.78
CA ALA A 108 -12.49 -7.37 -8.76
C ALA A 108 -12.48 -7.99 -10.17
N GLU A 109 -13.02 -7.28 -11.16
CA GLU A 109 -13.02 -7.71 -12.56
C GLU A 109 -11.62 -7.80 -13.15
N GLN A 110 -10.73 -6.84 -12.81
CA GLN A 110 -9.35 -6.85 -13.32
C GLN A 110 -8.52 -7.99 -12.76
N VAL A 111 -8.76 -8.39 -11.52
CA VAL A 111 -7.99 -9.46 -10.85
C VAL A 111 -8.53 -10.85 -11.20
N ALA A 112 -9.83 -10.99 -11.46
CA ALA A 112 -10.50 -12.27 -11.70
C ALA A 112 -9.84 -13.21 -12.74
N PRO A 113 -9.24 -12.71 -13.85
CA PRO A 113 -8.60 -13.56 -14.84
C PRO A 113 -7.24 -14.13 -14.42
N TYR A 114 -6.68 -13.69 -13.29
CA TYR A 114 -5.32 -14.05 -12.89
C TYR A 114 -5.30 -15.18 -11.87
N GLU A 115 -4.45 -16.13 -12.12
CA GLU A 115 -4.04 -17.15 -11.14
C GLU A 115 -2.54 -17.01 -10.90
N TRP A 116 -2.16 -17.03 -9.61
CA TRP A 116 -0.77 -16.92 -9.18
C TRP A 116 -0.23 -18.29 -8.80
N SER A 117 1.00 -18.59 -9.21
CA SER A 117 1.64 -19.91 -8.98
C SER A 117 1.69 -20.27 -7.50
N LYS A 118 1.79 -19.27 -6.61
CA LYS A 118 1.70 -19.45 -5.17
C LYS A 118 0.90 -18.31 -4.53
N LYS A 119 -0.26 -18.64 -4.00
CA LYS A 119 -1.04 -17.73 -3.14
C LYS A 119 -0.48 -17.72 -1.72
N ARG A 120 -0.58 -16.58 -1.04
CA ARG A 120 -0.26 -16.42 0.37
C ARG A 120 -1.55 -16.34 1.18
N ASP A 121 -1.57 -17.04 2.31
CA ASP A 121 -2.62 -16.88 3.31
C ASP A 121 -2.46 -15.53 4.01
N LEU A 122 -3.56 -14.82 4.15
CA LEU A 122 -3.60 -13.55 4.85
C LEU A 122 -3.88 -13.76 6.34
N PRO A 123 -3.14 -13.09 7.24
CA PRO A 123 -3.45 -13.08 8.65
C PRO A 123 -4.78 -12.37 8.93
N GLU A 124 -5.32 -12.54 10.14
CA GLU A 124 -6.63 -12.00 10.52
C GLU A 124 -6.71 -10.47 10.33
N TRP A 125 -5.71 -9.74 10.82
CA TRP A 125 -5.67 -8.28 10.69
C TRP A 125 -5.76 -7.82 9.23
N ALA A 126 -5.16 -8.57 8.29
CA ALA A 126 -5.17 -8.28 6.88
C ALA A 126 -6.57 -8.55 6.26
N ARG A 127 -7.21 -9.66 6.66
CA ARG A 127 -8.59 -9.97 6.22
C ARG A 127 -9.62 -8.94 6.66
N ASN A 128 -9.33 -8.19 7.73
CA ASN A 128 -10.23 -7.15 8.23
C ASN A 128 -10.27 -5.90 7.33
N ILE A 129 -9.23 -5.67 6.54
CA ILE A 129 -9.07 -4.42 5.77
C ILE A 129 -8.95 -4.60 4.26
N PHE A 130 -8.41 -5.74 3.82
CA PHE A 130 -8.24 -5.99 2.40
C PHE A 130 -9.51 -6.56 1.75
N SER A 131 -9.66 -6.32 0.45
CA SER A 131 -10.73 -6.90 -0.33
C SER A 131 -10.58 -8.43 -0.44
N SER A 132 -11.68 -9.13 -0.71
CA SER A 132 -11.65 -10.57 -1.01
C SER A 132 -10.90 -10.89 -2.31
N ASN A 133 -10.61 -9.89 -3.13
CA ASN A 133 -9.93 -10.00 -4.42
C ASN A 133 -8.45 -9.60 -4.34
N MET A 134 -7.92 -9.37 -3.13
CA MET A 134 -6.52 -8.99 -2.96
C MET A 134 -5.58 -9.97 -3.66
N VAL A 135 -4.67 -9.41 -4.47
CA VAL A 135 -3.53 -10.15 -4.98
C VAL A 135 -2.55 -10.37 -3.83
N ALA A 136 -2.30 -11.62 -3.48
CA ALA A 136 -1.33 -12.02 -2.48
C ALA A 136 -0.49 -13.18 -3.06
N ALA A 137 0.49 -12.83 -3.88
CA ALA A 137 1.37 -13.79 -4.54
C ALA A 137 2.72 -13.91 -3.81
N GLY A 138 3.31 -15.07 -3.84
CA GLY A 138 4.59 -15.31 -3.18
C GLY A 138 5.51 -16.24 -3.93
N ASN A 139 6.83 -16.11 -3.67
CA ASN A 139 7.89 -16.92 -4.26
C ASN A 139 7.89 -16.91 -5.80
N ILE A 140 7.61 -15.77 -6.42
CA ILE A 140 7.65 -15.58 -7.86
C ILE A 140 9.11 -15.60 -8.30
N SER A 141 9.49 -16.63 -9.05
CA SER A 141 10.80 -16.79 -9.70
C SER A 141 10.71 -16.73 -11.22
N ASP A 142 9.50 -16.76 -11.74
CA ASP A 142 9.20 -16.62 -13.16
C ASP A 142 9.10 -15.13 -13.53
N GLU A 143 9.92 -14.69 -14.47
CA GLU A 143 9.97 -13.32 -14.96
C GLU A 143 8.68 -12.92 -15.70
N GLU A 144 7.97 -13.86 -16.33
CA GLU A 144 6.68 -13.61 -16.98
C GLU A 144 5.56 -13.41 -15.94
N GLU A 145 5.56 -14.21 -14.86
CA GLU A 145 4.60 -14.04 -13.77
C GLU A 145 4.81 -12.68 -13.08
N LEU A 146 6.08 -12.30 -12.85
CA LEU A 146 6.39 -10.98 -12.31
C LEU A 146 5.90 -9.87 -13.24
N ALA A 147 6.17 -9.96 -14.53
CA ALA A 147 5.69 -8.98 -15.50
C ALA A 147 4.17 -8.81 -15.47
N LYS A 148 3.41 -9.92 -15.32
CA LYS A 148 1.94 -9.87 -15.17
C LYS A 148 1.49 -9.13 -13.92
N VAL A 149 2.16 -9.35 -12.77
CA VAL A 149 1.84 -8.62 -11.52
C VAL A 149 2.10 -7.13 -11.68
N LEU A 150 3.26 -6.75 -12.24
CA LEU A 150 3.63 -5.35 -12.41
C LEU A 150 2.74 -4.63 -13.43
N ASP A 151 2.41 -5.29 -14.55
CA ASP A 151 1.50 -4.74 -15.55
C ASP A 151 0.08 -4.54 -14.98
N LEU A 152 -0.43 -5.53 -14.25
CA LEU A 152 -1.71 -5.41 -13.56
C LEU A 152 -1.72 -4.22 -12.60
N ALA A 153 -0.69 -4.10 -11.75
CA ALA A 153 -0.59 -3.01 -10.79
C ALA A 153 -0.49 -1.63 -11.47
N MET A 154 0.26 -1.51 -12.57
CA MET A 154 0.40 -0.26 -13.32
C MET A 154 -0.90 0.15 -14.02
N ARG A 155 -1.62 -0.80 -14.63
CA ARG A 155 -2.95 -0.54 -15.23
C ARG A 155 -3.94 -0.10 -14.16
N ASN A 156 -3.94 -0.78 -13.02
CA ASN A 156 -4.80 -0.46 -11.89
C ASN A 156 -4.47 0.92 -11.31
N LEU A 157 -3.19 1.28 -11.17
CA LEU A 157 -2.78 2.62 -10.74
C LEU A 157 -3.26 3.70 -11.71
N SER A 158 -3.08 3.46 -13.01
CA SER A 158 -3.48 4.40 -14.05
C SER A 158 -5.00 4.61 -14.05
N HIS A 159 -5.77 3.54 -13.91
CA HIS A 159 -7.22 3.60 -13.82
C HIS A 159 -7.67 4.25 -12.52
N TYR A 160 -7.10 3.86 -11.39
CA TYR A 160 -7.41 4.45 -10.09
C TYR A 160 -7.25 5.97 -10.10
N LEU A 161 -6.10 6.49 -10.56
CA LEU A 161 -5.84 7.92 -10.64
C LEU A 161 -6.73 8.67 -11.64
N ALA A 162 -7.23 7.97 -12.68
CA ALA A 162 -8.12 8.57 -13.69
C ALA A 162 -9.59 8.61 -13.24
N TYR A 163 -10.01 7.70 -12.37
CA TYR A 163 -11.38 7.54 -11.91
C TYR A 163 -11.59 7.79 -10.42
N LEU A 164 -10.57 8.30 -9.75
CA LEU A 164 -10.67 8.86 -8.40
C LEU A 164 -11.25 10.28 -8.54
N ASP A 165 -12.56 10.38 -8.65
CA ASP A 165 -13.31 11.59 -8.97
C ASP A 165 -13.99 12.22 -7.74
N GLU A 166 -14.87 13.19 -7.99
CA GLU A 166 -15.66 13.88 -6.96
C GLU A 166 -16.45 12.87 -6.11
N PRO A 167 -16.56 13.10 -4.79
CA PRO A 167 -17.25 12.19 -3.88
C PRO A 167 -18.74 12.02 -4.27
N ILE A 168 -19.16 10.75 -4.35
CA ILE A 168 -20.53 10.37 -4.70
C ILE A 168 -21.50 10.70 -3.55
N ASP A 169 -21.02 10.59 -2.31
CA ASP A 169 -21.73 10.98 -1.11
C ASP A 169 -20.84 11.89 -0.25
N LYS A 170 -21.46 12.77 0.53
CA LYS A 170 -20.73 13.73 1.39
C LYS A 170 -20.52 13.18 2.81
N LYS A 171 -20.16 11.89 2.92
CA LYS A 171 -19.84 11.28 4.20
C LYS A 171 -18.36 11.43 4.53
N ASP A 172 -18.05 11.35 5.81
CA ASP A 172 -16.68 11.33 6.31
C ASP A 172 -16.22 9.86 6.47
N TYR A 173 -15.14 9.50 5.78
CA TYR A 173 -14.50 8.19 5.81
C TYR A 173 -13.20 8.17 6.62
N THR A 174 -12.97 9.17 7.47
CA THR A 174 -11.79 9.25 8.34
C THR A 174 -11.64 8.01 9.21
N MET A 175 -12.75 7.54 9.81
CA MET A 175 -12.72 6.37 10.69
C MET A 175 -12.32 5.09 9.95
N GLN A 176 -12.80 4.88 8.73
CA GLN A 176 -12.47 3.74 7.90
C GLN A 176 -11.00 3.77 7.46
N GLN A 177 -10.48 4.94 7.11
CA GLN A 177 -9.05 5.10 6.78
C GLN A 177 -8.17 4.87 8.01
N ASN A 178 -8.56 5.38 9.19
CA ASN A 178 -7.85 5.11 10.44
C ASN A 178 -7.89 3.63 10.83
N TYR A 179 -9.03 2.95 10.61
CA TYR A 179 -9.16 1.51 10.82
C TYR A 179 -8.19 0.71 9.92
N TYR A 180 -8.06 1.11 8.66
CA TYR A 180 -7.05 0.54 7.76
C TYR A 180 -5.64 0.73 8.32
N CYS A 181 -5.24 1.96 8.69
CA CYS A 181 -3.93 2.26 9.27
C CYS A 181 -3.68 1.46 10.55
N HIS A 182 -4.64 1.44 11.47
CA HIS A 182 -4.56 0.69 12.71
C HIS A 182 -4.29 -0.81 12.48
N ASN A 183 -4.97 -1.43 11.52
CA ASN A 183 -4.76 -2.85 11.22
C ASN A 183 -3.44 -3.10 10.50
N GLN A 184 -3.00 -2.23 9.59
CA GLN A 184 -1.69 -2.32 8.93
C GLN A 184 -0.52 -2.31 9.94
N LYS A 185 -0.64 -1.53 11.01
CA LYS A 185 0.36 -1.46 12.09
C LYS A 185 0.50 -2.78 12.88
N LYS A 186 -0.48 -3.68 12.80
CA LYS A 186 -0.41 -5.03 13.39
C LYS A 186 0.51 -5.99 12.61
N ASN A 187 1.03 -5.58 11.45
CA ASN A 187 1.96 -6.39 10.66
C ASN A 187 3.30 -6.58 11.39
N PRO A 188 3.64 -7.79 11.86
CA PRO A 188 4.88 -8.00 12.62
C PRO A 188 6.14 -8.01 11.75
N HIS A 189 5.99 -8.05 10.42
CA HIS A 189 7.11 -8.13 9.49
C HIS A 189 7.75 -6.75 9.24
N THR A 190 6.95 -5.69 9.13
CA THR A 190 7.44 -4.35 8.84
C THR A 190 8.49 -3.87 9.86
N PRO A 191 8.25 -3.89 11.19
CA PRO A 191 9.25 -3.48 12.15
C PRO A 191 10.55 -4.28 12.07
N ARG A 192 10.46 -5.60 11.85
CA ARG A 192 11.64 -6.47 11.73
C ARG A 192 12.49 -6.13 10.51
N VAL A 193 11.85 -5.84 9.38
CA VAL A 193 12.58 -5.46 8.16
C VAL A 193 13.24 -4.10 8.35
N MET A 194 12.53 -3.10 8.89
CA MET A 194 13.08 -1.76 9.13
C MET A 194 14.28 -1.80 10.09
N ALA A 195 14.18 -2.55 11.19
CA ALA A 195 15.30 -2.77 12.10
C ALA A 195 16.49 -3.45 11.38
N SER A 196 16.24 -4.41 10.49
CA SER A 196 17.30 -5.05 9.70
C SER A 196 18.01 -4.09 8.71
N LEU A 197 17.32 -3.01 8.32
CA LEU A 197 17.87 -1.94 7.46
C LEU A 197 18.64 -0.88 8.25
N GLY A 198 18.67 -0.99 9.57
CA GLY A 198 19.48 -0.15 10.45
C GLY A 198 18.72 0.91 11.24
N LEU A 199 17.39 0.94 11.16
CA LEU A 199 16.61 1.83 12.01
C LEU A 199 16.63 1.33 13.46
N ASP A 200 16.81 2.25 14.41
CA ASP A 200 16.63 1.97 15.82
C ASP A 200 15.13 1.80 16.19
N PRO A 201 14.79 1.32 17.40
CA PRO A 201 13.39 1.10 17.77
C PRO A 201 12.49 2.34 17.69
N GLN A 202 13.01 3.54 17.99
CA GLN A 202 12.25 4.79 17.92
C GLN A 202 12.03 5.21 16.47
N GLU A 203 13.05 5.06 15.63
CA GLU A 203 12.95 5.30 14.18
C GLU A 203 11.98 4.33 13.52
N VAL A 204 11.97 3.04 13.93
CA VAL A 204 11.01 2.05 13.43
C VAL A 204 9.58 2.44 13.81
N GLU A 205 9.34 2.83 15.07
CA GLU A 205 8.03 3.29 15.53
C GLU A 205 7.58 4.52 14.72
N LYS A 206 8.43 5.53 14.62
CA LYS A 206 8.17 6.73 13.82
C LYS A 206 7.87 6.42 12.36
N PHE A 207 8.64 5.51 11.74
CA PHE A 207 8.41 5.10 10.36
C PHE A 207 7.03 4.46 10.16
N VAL A 208 6.63 3.57 11.06
CA VAL A 208 5.34 2.86 10.97
C VAL A 208 4.16 3.79 11.27
N GLU A 209 4.27 4.60 12.35
CA GLU A 209 3.19 5.43 12.86
C GLU A 209 2.97 6.71 12.06
N GLU A 210 4.05 7.39 11.66
CA GLU A 210 3.97 8.71 11.06
C GLU A 210 4.21 8.69 9.55
N CYS A 211 4.96 7.70 9.04
CA CYS A 211 5.35 7.66 7.64
C CYS A 211 4.52 6.66 6.82
N LEU A 212 4.46 5.39 7.22
CA LEU A 212 3.72 4.38 6.46
C LEU A 212 2.20 4.54 6.61
N PHE A 213 1.71 4.59 7.85
CA PHE A 213 0.29 4.51 8.17
C PHE A 213 -0.15 5.59 9.17
N PRO A 214 0.03 6.90 8.83
CA PRO A 214 -0.40 7.98 9.70
C PRO A 214 -1.92 8.02 9.82
N GLU A 215 -2.40 7.96 11.05
CA GLU A 215 -3.81 8.15 11.35
C GLU A 215 -4.17 9.64 11.32
N ILE A 216 -5.38 9.95 10.86
CA ILE A 216 -5.93 11.29 10.87
C ILE A 216 -6.38 11.59 12.30
N PRO A 217 -5.98 12.72 12.90
CA PRO A 217 -6.47 13.12 14.22
C PRO A 217 -7.99 13.23 14.25
N VAL A 218 -8.65 12.55 15.19
CA VAL A 218 -10.08 12.69 15.48
C VAL A 218 -10.27 13.51 16.74
N LEU A 219 -11.15 14.49 16.68
CA LEU A 219 -11.39 15.43 17.78
C LEU A 219 -11.92 14.78 19.07
N GLU A 220 -12.57 13.60 18.94
CA GLU A 220 -13.05 12.81 20.07
C GLU A 220 -12.31 11.48 20.14
N THR A 221 -11.35 11.36 21.03
CA THR A 221 -10.54 10.14 21.25
C THR A 221 -11.41 8.91 21.54
N ASN A 222 -12.61 9.09 22.11
CA ASN A 222 -13.55 8.02 22.38
C ASN A 222 -14.25 7.50 21.11
N ALA A 223 -14.39 8.31 20.05
CA ALA A 223 -15.10 7.90 18.85
C ALA A 223 -14.38 6.78 18.09
N PHE A 224 -13.05 6.89 17.95
CA PHE A 224 -12.27 5.82 17.30
C PHE A 224 -12.22 4.54 18.13
N THR A 225 -12.11 4.65 19.46
CA THR A 225 -12.17 3.49 20.36
C THR A 225 -13.53 2.78 20.27
N GLN A 226 -14.64 3.53 20.20
CA GLN A 226 -15.98 2.96 20.00
C GLN A 226 -16.10 2.31 18.61
N TYR A 227 -15.53 2.93 17.59
CA TYR A 227 -15.51 2.37 16.23
C TYR A 227 -14.76 1.02 16.21
N LEU A 228 -13.56 0.93 16.81
CA LEU A 228 -12.80 -0.34 16.93
C LEU A 228 -13.61 -1.41 17.69
N SER A 229 -14.29 -1.03 18.78
CA SER A 229 -15.11 -1.95 19.55
C SER A 229 -16.27 -2.54 18.75
N SER A 230 -16.79 -1.80 17.76
CA SER A 230 -17.85 -2.30 16.86
C SER A 230 -17.39 -3.43 15.94
N TYR A 231 -16.08 -3.61 15.76
CA TYR A 231 -15.46 -4.72 15.02
C TYR A 231 -14.92 -5.82 15.95
N GLY A 232 -15.21 -5.75 17.27
CA GLY A 232 -14.72 -6.73 18.25
C GLY A 232 -13.24 -6.53 18.62
N GLU A 233 -12.65 -5.39 18.27
CA GLU A 233 -11.28 -5.04 18.61
C GLU A 233 -11.23 -4.21 19.90
N THR A 234 -10.52 -4.71 20.92
CA THR A 234 -10.17 -3.95 22.13
C THR A 234 -8.72 -3.50 22.04
N LYS A 235 -8.44 -2.31 22.62
CA LYS A 235 -7.05 -1.82 22.74
C LYS A 235 -6.19 -2.77 23.53
#